data_b60ab606e343ebee6911d7064f6d908b
#
_entry.id   b60ab606e343ebee6911d7064f6d908b
#
_cell.length_a   1.000
_cell.length_b   1.000
_cell.length_c   1.000
_cell.angle_alpha   90.00
_cell.angle_beta   90.00
_cell.angle_gamma   90.00
#
_symmetry.space_group_name_H-M   'P 1'
#
loop_
_entity.id
_entity.type
_entity.pdbx_description
1 polymer ?
#
loop_
_entity_poly.entity_id
_entity_poly.type
_entity_poly.pdbx_seq_one_letter_code
_entity_poly.pdbx_strand_id
1 'polypeptide(L)'
;ADKIKKAEEQRLKEDVSRGKLKQISIEAQIVEANETFTRRLGVQWGAGGATNINSTNLGILGGSAGYATQTTSTGTTGATTIAQTLPSGIGFTGSNLAVNFPYTYSATPLLGVVAGGSNYVISAQIHALESTSEGKIISSPKVTTLDNVKATIKQGEEIPYVTESTSGGVVTRTIQFKEAVLKLDVKPTITPEGKISMEIKATNDYADYSRSIQGNPPINKNEVDSTVVVQDGDTIVIGGIYKSTDNKAVAGVPGLYKIPLFGWLFKAEDEQKLKREILIFITPRVVPDTQVAQNL
;
A
#
# COMPACT_ATOMS: atom_id res chain seq x y z
N ALA A 1 43.61 -24.97 3.97
CA ALA A 1 42.45 -24.48 3.23
C ALA A 1 42.84 -23.74 1.94
N ASP A 2 43.86 -22.83 1.95
CA ASP A 2 44.24 -22.02 0.77
C ASP A 2 44.87 -22.82 -0.39
N LYS A 3 45.62 -23.86 -0.08
CA LYS A 3 46.24 -24.73 -1.14
C LYS A 3 45.18 -25.54 -1.90
N ILE A 4 44.11 -25.95 -1.23
CA ILE A 4 43.01 -26.68 -1.85
C ILE A 4 42.24 -25.74 -2.77
N LYS A 5 41.89 -24.50 -2.27
CA LYS A 5 41.22 -23.49 -3.09
C LYS A 5 42.02 -23.12 -4.37
N LYS A 6 43.35 -22.90 -4.22
CA LYS A 6 44.20 -22.60 -5.39
C LYS A 6 44.26 -23.77 -6.40
N ALA A 7 44.29 -25.02 -5.91
CA ALA A 7 44.28 -26.19 -6.79
C ALA A 7 42.94 -26.38 -7.54
N GLU A 8 41.80 -26.06 -6.85
CA GLU A 8 40.48 -26.05 -7.46
C GLU A 8 40.35 -24.95 -8.50
N GLU A 9 40.83 -23.73 -8.22
CA GLU A 9 40.86 -22.63 -9.18
C GLU A 9 41.72 -22.93 -10.42
N GLN A 10 42.84 -23.61 -10.25
CA GLN A 10 43.69 -24.03 -11.38
C GLN A 10 43.03 -25.11 -12.24
N ARG A 11 42.41 -26.11 -11.62
CA ARG A 11 41.62 -27.13 -12.37
C ARG A 11 40.46 -26.49 -13.13
N LEU A 12 39.74 -25.55 -12.48
CA LEU A 12 38.65 -24.83 -13.12
C LEU A 12 39.13 -24.08 -14.37
N LYS A 13 40.28 -23.39 -14.27
CA LYS A 13 40.90 -22.67 -15.41
C LYS A 13 41.32 -23.59 -16.53
N GLU A 14 41.86 -24.79 -16.20
CA GLU A 14 42.23 -25.79 -17.19
C GLU A 14 41.02 -26.39 -17.89
N ASP A 15 39.93 -26.67 -17.16
CA ASP A 15 38.70 -27.24 -17.72
C ASP A 15 37.95 -26.21 -18.58
N VAL A 16 37.97 -24.91 -18.19
CA VAL A 16 37.49 -23.79 -19.04
C VAL A 16 38.30 -23.72 -20.35
N SER A 17 39.64 -23.79 -20.26
CA SER A 17 40.51 -23.69 -21.44
C SER A 17 40.36 -24.88 -22.42
N ARG A 18 39.87 -26.01 -21.92
CA ARG A 18 39.61 -27.23 -22.72
C ARG A 18 38.17 -27.28 -23.28
N GLY A 19 37.32 -26.26 -23.02
CA GLY A 19 35.91 -26.22 -23.48
C GLY A 19 35.03 -27.31 -22.88
N LYS A 20 35.40 -27.88 -21.73
CA LYS A 20 34.65 -28.96 -21.08
C LYS A 20 33.50 -28.47 -20.18
N LEU A 21 33.52 -27.20 -19.82
CA LEU A 21 32.51 -26.64 -18.90
C LEU A 21 31.38 -26.00 -19.69
N LYS A 22 30.16 -26.49 -19.46
CA LYS A 22 28.95 -25.93 -20.04
C LYS A 22 28.61 -24.64 -19.33
N GLN A 23 28.14 -23.66 -20.09
CA GLN A 23 27.57 -22.42 -19.54
C GLN A 23 26.10 -22.61 -19.29
N ILE A 24 25.61 -22.02 -18.20
CA ILE A 24 24.20 -22.05 -17.80
C ILE A 24 23.74 -20.61 -17.65
N SER A 25 22.73 -20.24 -18.37
CA SER A 25 22.02 -18.96 -18.23
C SER A 25 20.84 -19.17 -17.30
N ILE A 26 20.77 -18.39 -16.23
CA ILE A 26 19.72 -18.46 -15.23
C ILE A 26 18.96 -17.15 -15.29
N GLU A 27 17.65 -17.24 -15.46
CA GLU A 27 16.72 -16.12 -15.42
C GLU A 27 15.77 -16.32 -14.26
N ALA A 28 15.78 -15.38 -13.31
CA ALA A 28 14.76 -15.32 -12.28
C ALA A 28 13.70 -14.29 -12.69
N GLN A 29 12.44 -14.55 -12.36
CA GLN A 29 11.36 -13.59 -12.55
C GLN A 29 10.62 -13.41 -11.23
N ILE A 30 10.68 -12.21 -10.70
CA ILE A 30 9.97 -11.80 -9.48
C ILE A 30 8.77 -10.99 -9.91
N VAL A 31 7.58 -11.49 -9.58
CA VAL A 31 6.30 -10.84 -9.88
C VAL A 31 5.69 -10.39 -8.56
N GLU A 32 5.51 -9.10 -8.42
CA GLU A 32 4.76 -8.49 -7.32
C GLU A 32 3.43 -7.97 -7.85
N ALA A 33 2.33 -8.39 -7.24
CA ALA A 33 1.01 -7.86 -7.50
C ALA A 33 0.43 -7.26 -6.21
N ASN A 34 -0.16 -6.09 -6.32
CA ASN A 34 -0.89 -5.45 -5.24
C ASN A 34 -2.28 -5.05 -5.72
N GLU A 35 -3.27 -5.28 -4.88
CA GLU A 35 -4.64 -4.86 -5.08
C GLU A 35 -5.11 -4.12 -3.83
N THR A 36 -5.59 -2.91 -3.99
CA THR A 36 -6.20 -2.13 -2.92
C THR A 36 -7.64 -1.85 -3.29
N PHE A 37 -8.55 -2.37 -2.49
CA PHE A 37 -9.98 -2.10 -2.58
C PHE A 37 -10.40 -1.26 -1.38
N THR A 38 -11.10 -0.17 -1.64
CA THR A 38 -11.65 0.71 -0.62
C THR A 38 -13.11 0.98 -0.93
N ARG A 39 -14.00 0.69 0.02
CA ARG A 39 -15.41 1.01 -0.06
C ARG A 39 -15.83 1.75 1.19
N ARG A 40 -16.47 2.88 0.99
CA ARG A 40 -16.88 3.77 2.06
C ARG A 40 -18.29 4.26 1.83
N LEU A 41 -19.09 4.17 2.86
CA LEU A 41 -20.47 4.66 2.88
C LEU A 41 -20.69 5.46 4.16
N GLY A 42 -21.18 6.67 4.03
CA GLY A 42 -21.55 7.52 5.16
C GLY A 42 -22.90 8.16 4.92
N VAL A 43 -23.70 8.31 5.96
CA VAL A 43 -25.01 8.94 5.89
C VAL A 43 -25.11 9.99 6.97
N GLN A 44 -25.62 11.16 6.60
CA GLN A 44 -25.87 12.27 7.51
C GLN A 44 -27.31 12.71 7.40
N TRP A 45 -27.97 12.86 8.55
CA TRP A 45 -29.34 13.33 8.65
C TRP A 45 -29.39 14.64 9.45
N GLY A 46 -30.06 15.63 8.90
CA GLY A 46 -30.39 16.84 9.59
C GLY A 46 -31.92 17.00 9.74
N ALA A 47 -32.36 17.41 10.89
CA ALA A 47 -33.74 17.81 11.10
C ALA A 47 -33.75 19.09 11.91
N GLY A 48 -34.50 20.09 11.46
CA GLY A 48 -34.69 21.34 12.15
C GLY A 48 -36.18 21.73 12.14
N GLY A 49 -36.63 22.31 13.22
CA GLY A 49 -37.97 22.85 13.31
C GLY A 49 -37.98 24.14 14.14
N ALA A 50 -38.83 25.09 13.78
CA ALA A 50 -39.04 26.31 14.56
C ALA A 50 -40.53 26.44 14.89
N THR A 51 -40.83 26.72 16.13
CA THR A 51 -42.19 27.02 16.59
C THR A 51 -42.20 28.29 17.45
N ASN A 52 -43.28 29.05 17.36
CA ASN A 52 -43.51 30.22 18.19
C ASN A 52 -44.38 29.85 19.38
N ILE A 53 -43.84 29.95 20.58
CA ILE A 53 -44.56 29.78 21.82
C ILE A 53 -44.47 31.10 22.59
N ASN A 54 -45.61 31.80 22.78
CA ASN A 54 -45.70 33.06 23.54
C ASN A 54 -44.65 34.11 23.13
N SER A 55 -44.54 34.42 21.83
CA SER A 55 -43.58 35.39 21.29
C SER A 55 -42.10 34.99 21.41
N THR A 56 -41.82 33.77 21.82
CA THR A 56 -40.46 33.22 21.86
C THR A 56 -40.29 32.22 20.71
N ASN A 57 -39.31 32.47 19.86
CA ASN A 57 -38.95 31.52 18.80
C ASN A 57 -38.16 30.37 19.41
N LEU A 58 -38.75 29.19 19.46
CA LEU A 58 -38.05 27.96 19.85
C LEU A 58 -37.65 27.20 18.61
N GLY A 59 -36.34 27.11 18.35
CA GLY A 59 -35.75 26.25 17.30
C GLY A 59 -35.23 24.99 17.92
N ILE A 60 -35.65 23.83 17.39
CA ILE A 60 -35.06 22.53 17.72
C ILE A 60 -34.24 22.11 16.54
N LEU A 61 -32.93 21.99 16.74
CA LEU A 61 -31.97 21.41 15.80
C LEU A 61 -31.45 20.10 16.40
N GLY A 62 -31.72 19.02 15.76
CA GLY A 62 -31.12 17.75 16.14
C GLY A 62 -29.74 17.64 15.49
N GLY A 63 -28.69 17.46 16.30
CA GLY A 63 -27.31 17.35 15.87
C GLY A 63 -26.37 18.24 16.69
N SER A 64 -25.07 18.02 16.60
CA SER A 64 -24.05 18.75 17.35
C SER A 64 -24.22 20.26 17.19
N ALA A 65 -24.58 20.90 18.26
CA ALA A 65 -25.02 22.25 18.44
C ALA A 65 -24.25 23.34 17.65
N GLY A 66 -24.89 23.81 16.59
CA GLY A 66 -24.72 25.18 16.19
C GLY A 66 -25.93 25.94 16.73
N TYR A 67 -25.75 26.76 17.75
CA TYR A 67 -26.80 27.66 18.20
C TYR A 67 -27.15 28.62 17.06
N ALA A 68 -28.41 28.66 16.66
CA ALA A 68 -28.90 29.75 15.85
C ALA A 68 -28.70 31.05 16.65
N THR A 69 -27.70 31.84 16.33
CA THR A 69 -27.51 33.17 16.91
C THR A 69 -28.64 34.04 16.42
N GLN A 70 -29.53 34.39 17.31
CA GLN A 70 -30.56 35.40 17.11
C GLN A 70 -29.85 36.75 16.99
N THR A 71 -29.65 37.24 15.79
CA THR A 71 -29.18 38.62 15.59
C THR A 71 -30.38 39.52 15.75
N THR A 72 -30.55 40.13 16.91
CA THR A 72 -31.45 41.24 17.15
C THR A 72 -30.86 42.48 16.48
N SER A 73 -31.36 42.85 15.32
CA SER A 73 -31.07 44.14 14.71
C SER A 73 -32.03 45.16 15.26
N THR A 74 -31.54 46.04 16.12
CA THR A 74 -32.33 47.19 16.64
C THR A 74 -32.27 48.28 15.57
N GLY A 75 -33.33 48.37 14.79
CA GLY A 75 -33.51 49.51 13.89
C GLY A 75 -33.79 50.78 14.64
N THR A 76 -33.34 51.94 14.13
CA THR A 76 -33.33 53.28 14.72
C THR A 76 -34.76 53.86 15.00
N THR A 77 -35.82 53.10 14.84
CA THR A 77 -37.23 53.50 15.00
C THR A 77 -38.04 52.62 15.97
N GLY A 78 -37.42 52.00 16.95
CA GLY A 78 -38.12 51.34 18.05
C GLY A 78 -39.05 50.17 17.69
N ALA A 79 -39.12 49.75 16.49
CA ALA A 79 -39.78 48.50 16.04
C ALA A 79 -38.81 47.37 16.01
N THR A 80 -38.93 46.45 16.98
CA THR A 80 -38.16 45.20 16.99
C THR A 80 -38.73 44.29 15.91
N THR A 81 -38.20 44.36 14.71
CA THR A 81 -38.51 43.39 13.68
C THR A 81 -37.62 42.17 13.93
N ILE A 82 -38.20 41.11 14.43
CA ILE A 82 -37.52 39.80 14.46
C ILE A 82 -37.54 39.29 13.03
N ALA A 83 -36.51 39.63 12.26
CA ALA A 83 -36.28 39.01 10.99
C ALA A 83 -35.80 37.58 11.29
N GLN A 84 -36.71 36.62 11.17
CA GLN A 84 -36.30 35.21 11.01
C GLN A 84 -35.58 35.08 9.67
N THR A 85 -34.32 35.36 9.64
CA THR A 85 -33.48 34.79 8.57
C THR A 85 -33.31 33.34 8.92
N LEU A 86 -34.19 32.49 8.36
CA LEU A 86 -33.72 31.15 7.97
C LEU A 86 -32.36 31.34 7.33
N PRO A 87 -31.29 30.63 7.76
CA PRO A 87 -29.98 30.80 7.17
C PRO A 87 -30.13 30.72 5.66
N SER A 88 -29.94 31.85 4.96
CA SER A 88 -29.89 31.88 3.50
C SER A 88 -28.65 31.12 3.08
N GLY A 89 -28.87 29.94 2.65
CA GLY A 89 -27.86 28.93 2.37
C GLY A 89 -27.88 27.90 3.50
N ILE A 90 -28.71 26.89 3.31
CA ILE A 90 -28.50 25.60 3.96
C ILE A 90 -27.23 25.01 3.32
N GLY A 91 -26.11 25.62 3.69
CA GLY A 91 -24.82 24.98 3.50
C GLY A 91 -24.84 23.78 4.44
N PHE A 92 -24.67 22.60 3.87
CA PHE A 92 -24.47 21.39 4.64
C PHE A 92 -23.12 21.49 5.37
N THR A 93 -23.05 22.30 6.40
CA THR A 93 -21.90 22.30 7.30
C THR A 93 -22.16 21.26 8.36
N GLY A 94 -21.24 20.33 8.55
CA GLY A 94 -21.36 19.15 9.40
C GLY A 94 -21.76 19.40 10.87
N SER A 95 -22.02 20.64 11.26
CA SER A 95 -22.36 21.05 12.62
C SER A 95 -23.86 20.97 12.97
N ASN A 96 -24.77 20.87 11.99
CA ASN A 96 -26.21 20.98 12.18
C ASN A 96 -26.99 19.71 11.85
N LEU A 97 -26.35 18.54 11.95
CA LEU A 97 -26.94 17.28 11.54
C LEU A 97 -27.39 16.45 12.75
N ALA A 98 -28.61 15.90 12.70
CA ALA A 98 -29.16 15.06 13.77
C ALA A 98 -28.43 13.72 13.90
N VAL A 99 -27.91 13.22 12.81
CA VAL A 99 -27.05 12.03 12.73
C VAL A 99 -25.87 12.40 11.85
N ASN A 100 -24.69 12.40 12.40
CA ASN A 100 -23.47 12.82 11.72
C ASN A 100 -22.47 11.69 11.67
N PHE A 101 -22.45 10.96 10.58
CA PHE A 101 -21.42 9.99 10.24
C PHE A 101 -20.70 10.45 8.96
N PRO A 102 -19.97 11.61 9.00
CA PRO A 102 -19.27 12.11 7.84
C PRO A 102 -18.10 11.21 7.52
N TYR A 103 -17.87 11.06 6.24
CA TYR A 103 -16.61 10.55 5.74
C TYR A 103 -15.67 11.72 5.46
N THR A 104 -14.48 11.73 6.05
CA THR A 104 -13.51 12.85 6.03
C THR A 104 -12.68 12.96 4.74
N TYR A 105 -13.18 12.55 3.59
CA TYR A 105 -12.43 12.64 2.34
C TYR A 105 -13.06 13.67 1.37
N SER A 106 -12.24 14.61 0.93
CA SER A 106 -12.64 15.81 0.16
C SER A 106 -13.21 15.55 -1.24
N ALA A 107 -13.19 14.31 -1.73
CA ALA A 107 -13.57 13.97 -3.12
C ALA A 107 -14.68 12.90 -3.22
N THR A 108 -15.44 12.65 -2.18
CA THR A 108 -16.51 11.65 -2.18
C THR A 108 -17.72 12.15 -2.95
N PRO A 109 -18.29 11.35 -3.86
CA PRO A 109 -19.59 11.66 -4.47
C PRO A 109 -20.64 11.88 -3.37
N LEU A 110 -21.34 13.00 -3.46
CA LEU A 110 -22.35 13.41 -2.48
C LEU A 110 -23.70 13.45 -3.16
N LEU A 111 -24.66 12.70 -2.62
CA LEU A 111 -26.07 12.86 -2.93
C LEU A 111 -26.76 13.50 -1.71
N GLY A 112 -27.36 14.68 -1.90
CA GLY A 112 -28.10 15.38 -0.87
C GLY A 112 -29.55 15.57 -1.25
N VAL A 113 -30.47 15.37 -0.29
CA VAL A 113 -31.90 15.65 -0.42
C VAL A 113 -32.31 16.55 0.72
N VAL A 114 -33.05 17.61 0.40
CA VAL A 114 -33.63 18.53 1.38
C VAL A 114 -35.10 18.60 1.13
N ALA A 115 -35.87 18.41 2.18
CA ALA A 115 -37.33 18.59 2.16
C ALA A 115 -37.74 19.47 3.38
N GLY A 116 -38.62 20.41 3.19
CA GLY A 116 -39.03 21.31 4.28
C GLY A 116 -40.32 22.06 3.98
N GLY A 117 -40.89 22.66 5.01
CA GLY A 117 -42.04 23.53 4.99
C GLY A 117 -41.74 24.81 5.77
N SER A 118 -42.79 25.61 6.08
CA SER A 118 -42.63 26.89 6.77
C SER A 118 -41.98 26.77 8.15
N ASN A 119 -42.14 25.63 8.82
CA ASN A 119 -41.74 25.44 10.22
C ASN A 119 -40.79 24.25 10.45
N TYR A 120 -40.42 23.51 9.42
CA TYR A 120 -39.49 22.37 9.54
C TYR A 120 -38.64 22.20 8.30
N VAL A 121 -37.50 21.60 8.51
CA VAL A 121 -36.59 21.20 7.43
C VAL A 121 -36.00 19.84 7.79
N ILE A 122 -35.93 18.95 6.81
CA ILE A 122 -35.28 17.66 6.91
C ILE A 122 -34.25 17.58 5.77
N SER A 123 -33.05 17.20 6.10
CA SER A 123 -31.98 17.01 5.13
C SER A 123 -31.35 15.62 5.28
N ALA A 124 -30.99 15.03 4.17
CA ALA A 124 -30.27 13.78 4.13
C ALA A 124 -29.11 13.90 3.15
N GLN A 125 -27.91 13.46 3.56
CA GLN A 125 -26.74 13.40 2.70
C GLN A 125 -26.18 11.98 2.72
N ILE A 126 -25.86 11.47 1.55
CA ILE A 126 -25.24 10.17 1.37
C ILE A 126 -23.90 10.38 0.71
N HIS A 127 -22.86 9.94 1.39
CA HIS A 127 -21.48 9.91 0.89
C HIS A 127 -21.15 8.47 0.56
N ALA A 128 -20.75 8.22 -0.70
CA ALA A 128 -20.35 6.89 -1.14
C ALA A 128 -19.10 6.99 -1.99
N LEU A 129 -18.14 6.12 -1.71
CA LEU A 129 -16.92 5.96 -2.47
C LEU A 129 -16.61 4.47 -2.62
N GLU A 130 -16.32 4.07 -3.84
CA GLU A 130 -15.71 2.78 -4.12
C GLU A 130 -14.52 3.02 -5.04
N SER A 131 -13.37 2.47 -4.69
CA SER A 131 -12.13 2.63 -5.42
C SER A 131 -11.36 1.31 -5.41
N THR A 132 -10.92 0.90 -6.58
CA THR A 132 -10.03 -0.25 -6.76
C THR A 132 -8.76 0.24 -7.45
N SER A 133 -7.62 -0.15 -6.91
CA SER A 133 -6.31 0.12 -7.48
C SER A 133 -5.52 -1.17 -7.56
N GLU A 134 -5.04 -1.49 -8.75
CA GLU A 134 -4.21 -2.66 -9.01
C GLU A 134 -2.85 -2.23 -9.52
N GLY A 135 -1.80 -2.87 -9.05
CA GLY A 135 -0.44 -2.65 -9.50
C GLY A 135 0.30 -3.97 -9.70
N LYS A 136 1.12 -4.04 -10.74
CA LYS A 136 1.97 -5.20 -11.01
C LYS A 136 3.37 -4.74 -11.37
N ILE A 137 4.36 -5.29 -10.67
CA ILE A 137 5.78 -5.05 -10.91
C ILE A 137 6.42 -6.38 -11.30
N ILE A 138 7.20 -6.39 -12.36
CA ILE A 138 7.95 -7.57 -12.79
C ILE A 138 9.42 -7.19 -12.86
N SER A 139 10.26 -7.95 -12.15
CA SER A 139 11.71 -7.82 -12.16
C SER A 139 12.32 -9.12 -12.65
N SER A 140 13.17 -9.05 -13.68
CA SER A 140 13.74 -10.24 -14.34
C SER A 140 15.26 -10.17 -14.39
N PRO A 141 15.97 -10.40 -13.27
CA PRO A 141 17.43 -10.50 -13.28
C PRO A 141 17.87 -11.77 -14.02
N LYS A 142 18.91 -11.62 -14.84
CA LYS A 142 19.49 -12.72 -15.63
C LYS A 142 20.99 -12.74 -15.47
N VAL A 143 21.55 -13.92 -15.27
CA VAL A 143 22.99 -14.13 -15.13
C VAL A 143 23.41 -15.43 -15.81
N THR A 144 24.56 -15.43 -16.42
CA THR A 144 25.15 -16.62 -17.04
C THR A 144 26.44 -16.98 -16.30
N THR A 145 26.60 -18.26 -15.97
CA THR A 145 27.77 -18.76 -15.27
C THR A 145 28.15 -20.14 -15.76
N LEU A 146 29.32 -20.61 -15.35
CA LEU A 146 29.78 -21.97 -15.62
C LEU A 146 29.16 -22.96 -14.62
N ASP A 147 29.16 -24.22 -14.99
CA ASP A 147 28.77 -25.32 -14.10
C ASP A 147 29.56 -25.28 -12.79
N ASN A 148 28.87 -25.41 -11.66
CA ASN A 148 29.40 -25.38 -10.29
C ASN A 148 30.09 -24.06 -9.86
N VAL A 149 29.90 -22.96 -10.61
CA VAL A 149 30.45 -21.65 -10.30
C VAL A 149 29.34 -20.71 -9.83
N LYS A 150 29.56 -20.08 -8.68
CA LYS A 150 28.63 -19.07 -8.15
C LYS A 150 28.67 -17.79 -8.98
N ALA A 151 27.49 -17.27 -9.32
CA ALA A 151 27.33 -15.96 -9.94
C ALA A 151 26.39 -15.08 -9.14
N THR A 152 26.64 -13.78 -9.22
CA THR A 152 25.86 -12.75 -8.55
C THR A 152 25.56 -11.62 -9.51
N ILE A 153 24.29 -11.23 -9.59
CA ILE A 153 23.89 -9.96 -10.20
C ILE A 153 23.15 -9.14 -9.17
N LYS A 154 23.45 -7.84 -9.07
CA LYS A 154 22.73 -6.92 -8.20
C LYS A 154 22.52 -5.57 -8.88
N GLN A 155 21.35 -4.95 -8.58
CA GLN A 155 20.96 -3.63 -9.04
C GLN A 155 20.18 -2.95 -7.92
N GLY A 156 20.44 -1.68 -7.66
CA GLY A 156 19.73 -0.91 -6.64
C GLY A 156 20.53 0.30 -6.20
N GLU A 157 20.21 0.77 -4.99
CA GLU A 157 20.80 1.95 -4.38
C GLU A 157 21.33 1.66 -2.97
N GLU A 158 22.30 2.46 -2.54
CA GLU A 158 22.80 2.47 -1.18
C GLU A 158 22.25 3.70 -0.46
N ILE A 159 21.60 3.47 0.67
CA ILE A 159 20.92 4.52 1.44
C ILE A 159 21.81 4.92 2.61
N PRO A 160 22.20 6.21 2.72
CA PRO A 160 22.97 6.69 3.85
C PRO A 160 22.08 6.85 5.10
N TYR A 161 22.48 6.25 6.20
CA TYR A 161 21.88 6.42 7.53
C TYR A 161 22.86 7.17 8.43
N VAL A 162 22.39 8.27 9.00
CA VAL A 162 23.18 9.05 9.96
C VAL A 162 22.91 8.52 11.36
N THR A 163 23.95 8.03 12.02
CA THR A 163 23.89 7.66 13.45
C THR A 163 24.62 8.73 14.26
N GLU A 164 23.95 9.24 15.30
CA GLU A 164 24.53 10.20 16.23
C GLU A 164 24.88 9.49 17.54
N SER A 165 26.11 9.67 18.00
CA SER A 165 26.59 9.20 19.32
C SER A 165 27.06 10.39 20.11
N THR A 166 26.51 10.57 21.32
CA THR A 166 26.94 11.62 22.24
C THR A 166 27.76 10.99 23.35
N SER A 167 29.05 11.36 23.43
CA SER A 167 29.94 10.93 24.48
C SER A 167 30.65 12.16 25.06
N GLY A 168 30.54 12.39 26.36
CA GLY A 168 31.19 13.50 27.03
C GLY A 168 30.81 14.90 26.54
N GLY A 169 29.58 15.09 26.00
CA GLY A 169 29.12 16.38 25.46
C GLY A 169 29.53 16.63 23.99
N VAL A 170 30.25 15.72 23.37
CA VAL A 170 30.62 15.78 21.94
C VAL A 170 29.67 14.89 21.12
N VAL A 171 29.02 15.49 20.14
CA VAL A 171 28.14 14.75 19.19
C VAL A 171 28.99 14.30 18.01
N THR A 172 29.18 12.99 17.89
CA THR A 172 29.83 12.38 16.72
C THR A 172 28.79 11.83 15.79
N ARG A 173 28.80 12.26 14.51
CA ARG A 173 27.93 11.76 13.44
C ARG A 173 28.70 10.78 12.59
N THR A 174 28.14 9.57 12.45
CA THR A 174 28.67 8.53 11.57
C THR A 174 27.65 8.19 10.49
N ILE A 175 28.08 8.14 9.23
CA ILE A 175 27.24 7.74 8.12
C ILE A 175 27.49 6.26 7.86
N GLN A 176 26.41 5.48 7.86
CA GLN A 176 26.39 4.07 7.48
C GLN A 176 25.54 3.90 6.24
N PHE A 177 26.01 3.12 5.28
CA PHE A 177 25.25 2.79 4.06
C PHE A 177 24.56 1.45 4.24
N LYS A 178 23.31 1.37 3.78
CA LYS A 178 22.53 0.13 3.70
C LYS A 178 22.04 -0.06 2.28
N GLU A 179 22.25 -1.25 1.74
CA GLU A 179 21.83 -1.60 0.40
C GLU A 179 20.31 -1.85 0.36
N ALA A 180 19.64 -1.27 -0.63
CA ALA A 180 18.28 -1.58 -1.07
C ALA A 180 18.37 -2.04 -2.52
N VAL A 181 18.45 -3.35 -2.73
CA VAL A 181 18.86 -3.94 -4.01
C VAL A 181 18.02 -5.14 -4.41
N LEU A 182 17.79 -5.25 -5.72
CA LEU A 182 17.44 -6.50 -6.38
C LEU A 182 18.73 -7.29 -6.57
N LYS A 183 18.83 -8.48 -5.97
CA LYS A 183 20.02 -9.32 -6.04
C LYS A 183 19.63 -10.77 -6.31
N LEU A 184 20.35 -11.40 -7.21
CA LEU A 184 20.28 -12.83 -7.48
C LEU A 184 21.68 -13.43 -7.32
N ASP A 185 21.84 -14.29 -6.32
CA ASP A 185 22.97 -15.19 -6.15
C ASP A 185 22.54 -16.58 -6.58
N VAL A 186 23.28 -17.21 -7.44
CA VAL A 186 22.98 -18.58 -7.90
C VAL A 186 24.24 -19.37 -8.12
N LYS A 187 24.20 -20.66 -7.72
CA LYS A 187 25.23 -21.66 -8.01
C LYS A 187 24.55 -22.87 -8.67
N PRO A 188 24.61 -22.96 -10.01
CA PRO A 188 24.07 -24.10 -10.72
C PRO A 188 25.04 -25.27 -10.73
N THR A 189 24.51 -26.50 -10.77
CA THR A 189 25.27 -27.76 -10.95
C THR A 189 24.48 -28.70 -11.84
N ILE A 190 25.09 -29.19 -12.90
CA ILE A 190 24.47 -30.15 -13.82
C ILE A 190 24.56 -31.53 -13.19
N THR A 191 23.41 -32.18 -12.98
CA THR A 191 23.34 -33.55 -12.46
C THR A 191 23.67 -34.56 -13.55
N PRO A 192 24.13 -35.81 -13.19
CA PRO A 192 24.36 -36.85 -14.15
C PRO A 192 23.18 -37.22 -15.05
N GLU A 193 21.96 -36.90 -14.57
CA GLU A 193 20.70 -37.11 -15.30
C GLU A 193 20.38 -35.98 -16.30
N GLY A 194 21.24 -34.96 -16.40
CA GLY A 194 21.04 -33.80 -17.27
C GLY A 194 20.11 -32.74 -16.74
N LYS A 195 19.68 -32.83 -15.46
CA LYS A 195 18.93 -31.76 -14.77
C LYS A 195 19.89 -30.75 -14.18
N ILE A 196 19.40 -29.58 -13.86
CA ILE A 196 20.16 -28.48 -13.26
C ILE A 196 19.74 -28.34 -11.81
N SER A 197 20.63 -28.63 -10.88
CA SER A 197 20.49 -28.34 -9.46
C SER A 197 21.01 -26.93 -9.20
N MET A 198 20.25 -26.10 -8.50
CA MET A 198 20.64 -24.71 -8.25
C MET A 198 20.45 -24.36 -6.79
N GLU A 199 21.51 -23.81 -6.17
CA GLU A 199 21.40 -23.07 -4.92
C GLU A 199 21.13 -21.62 -5.26
N ILE A 200 19.98 -21.08 -4.80
CA ILE A 200 19.47 -19.78 -5.21
C ILE A 200 19.20 -18.94 -3.98
N LYS A 201 19.73 -17.73 -4.00
CA LYS A 201 19.34 -16.68 -3.06
C LYS A 201 18.91 -15.46 -3.85
N ALA A 202 17.60 -15.17 -3.85
CA ALA A 202 17.04 -14.01 -4.51
C ALA A 202 16.56 -13.01 -3.43
N THR A 203 16.94 -11.76 -3.58
CA THR A 203 16.57 -10.66 -2.67
C THR A 203 16.03 -9.53 -3.51
N ASN A 204 14.88 -8.98 -3.11
CA ASN A 204 14.27 -7.80 -3.70
C ASN A 204 13.95 -6.79 -2.59
N ASP A 205 14.97 -6.00 -2.24
CA ASP A 205 14.90 -4.98 -1.20
C ASP A 205 14.67 -3.62 -1.84
N TYR A 206 13.71 -2.84 -1.28
CA TYR A 206 13.45 -1.49 -1.75
C TYR A 206 13.17 -0.52 -0.59
N ALA A 207 13.57 0.74 -0.78
CA ALA A 207 13.34 1.80 0.18
C ALA A 207 11.93 2.37 0.08
N ASP A 208 11.30 2.61 1.21
CA ASP A 208 9.99 3.26 1.28
C ASP A 208 10.13 4.71 1.75
N TYR A 209 10.28 5.61 0.80
CA TYR A 209 10.43 7.03 1.09
C TYR A 209 9.16 7.69 1.64
N SER A 210 7.99 7.05 1.51
CA SER A 210 6.72 7.57 2.03
C SER A 210 6.64 7.49 3.55
N ARG A 211 7.40 6.58 4.17
CA ARG A 211 7.43 6.32 5.62
C ARG A 211 8.76 6.69 6.27
N SER A 212 9.44 7.71 5.75
CA SER A 212 10.72 8.14 6.31
C SER A 212 10.62 8.56 7.79
N ILE A 213 11.53 8.06 8.63
CA ILE A 213 11.66 8.42 10.04
C ILE A 213 12.97 9.21 10.19
N GLN A 214 12.88 10.48 10.59
CA GLN A 214 14.03 11.38 10.71
C GLN A 214 14.89 11.47 9.44
N GLY A 215 14.22 11.43 8.24
CA GLY A 215 14.91 11.44 6.96
C GLY A 215 15.45 10.08 6.49
N ASN A 216 15.32 9.03 7.28
CA ASN A 216 15.75 7.68 6.93
C ASN A 216 14.57 6.83 6.49
N PRO A 217 14.51 6.35 5.23
CA PRO A 217 13.44 5.48 4.76
C PRO A 217 13.62 4.05 5.32
N PRO A 218 12.56 3.36 5.74
CA PRO A 218 12.64 1.93 6.02
C PRO A 218 12.88 1.14 4.75
N ILE A 219 13.63 0.04 4.85
CA ILE A 219 13.88 -0.90 3.76
C ILE A 219 12.92 -2.08 3.92
N ASN A 220 12.07 -2.28 2.93
CA ASN A 220 11.25 -3.49 2.81
C ASN A 220 12.12 -4.60 2.23
N LYS A 221 12.08 -5.78 2.86
CA LYS A 221 12.91 -6.92 2.49
C LYS A 221 12.06 -8.07 2.01
N ASN A 222 12.37 -8.59 0.83
CA ASN A 222 11.81 -9.80 0.27
C ASN A 222 12.98 -10.71 -0.10
N GLU A 223 13.15 -11.81 0.61
CA GLU A 223 14.27 -12.72 0.43
C GLU A 223 13.76 -14.16 0.34
N VAL A 224 14.28 -14.92 -0.60
CA VAL A 224 14.09 -16.36 -0.70
C VAL A 224 15.47 -17.02 -0.79
N ASP A 225 15.66 -18.10 -0.04
CA ASP A 225 16.84 -18.96 -0.07
C ASP A 225 16.35 -20.40 -0.26
N SER A 226 16.75 -21.05 -1.34
CA SER A 226 16.23 -22.36 -1.71
C SER A 226 17.20 -23.13 -2.61
N THR A 227 17.13 -24.46 -2.52
CA THR A 227 17.83 -25.36 -3.44
C THR A 227 16.78 -26.14 -4.23
N VAL A 228 16.87 -26.08 -5.56
CA VAL A 228 15.89 -26.70 -6.47
C VAL A 228 16.59 -27.45 -7.58
N VAL A 229 15.89 -28.44 -8.14
CA VAL A 229 16.34 -29.20 -9.32
C VAL A 229 15.33 -29.03 -10.44
N VAL A 230 15.78 -28.56 -11.60
CA VAL A 230 14.92 -28.16 -12.73
C VAL A 230 15.47 -28.80 -14.01
N GLN A 231 14.60 -29.12 -14.97
CA GLN A 231 15.03 -29.53 -16.31
C GLN A 231 15.51 -28.31 -17.10
N ASP A 232 16.37 -28.55 -18.07
CA ASP A 232 16.87 -27.50 -18.96
C ASP A 232 15.72 -26.81 -19.71
N GLY A 233 15.60 -25.51 -19.54
CA GLY A 233 14.57 -24.68 -20.17
C GLY A 233 13.22 -24.62 -19.47
N ASP A 234 12.98 -25.43 -18.44
CA ASP A 234 11.73 -25.40 -17.66
C ASP A 234 11.70 -24.24 -16.66
N THR A 235 10.51 -23.73 -16.41
CA THR A 235 10.28 -22.69 -15.43
C THR A 235 9.55 -23.28 -14.22
N ILE A 236 10.08 -23.05 -13.03
CA ILE A 236 9.42 -23.45 -11.78
C ILE A 236 9.20 -22.25 -10.87
N VAL A 237 8.23 -22.36 -9.98
CA VAL A 237 8.02 -21.43 -8.87
C VAL A 237 8.87 -21.89 -7.70
N ILE A 238 9.81 -21.07 -7.25
CA ILE A 238 10.67 -21.39 -6.10
C ILE A 238 10.09 -20.93 -4.78
N GLY A 239 9.15 -19.99 -4.81
CA GLY A 239 8.45 -19.51 -3.63
C GLY A 239 7.47 -18.39 -3.92
N GLY A 240 6.68 -18.06 -2.93
CA GLY A 240 5.76 -16.95 -3.00
C GLY A 240 5.22 -16.57 -1.63
N ILE A 241 4.74 -15.34 -1.51
CA ILE A 241 4.14 -14.79 -0.30
C ILE A 241 2.80 -14.16 -0.71
N TYR A 242 1.73 -14.59 -0.08
CA TYR A 242 0.43 -13.96 -0.21
C TYR A 242 0.05 -13.32 1.13
N LYS A 243 -0.29 -12.03 1.10
CA LYS A 243 -0.74 -11.28 2.27
C LYS A 243 -2.04 -10.58 1.94
N SER A 244 -3.09 -10.86 2.74
CA SER A 244 -4.36 -10.15 2.70
C SER A 244 -4.59 -9.46 4.02
N THR A 245 -5.03 -8.21 3.96
CA THR A 245 -5.42 -7.42 5.12
C THR A 245 -6.81 -6.86 4.85
N ASP A 246 -7.78 -7.29 5.65
CA ASP A 246 -9.16 -6.84 5.55
C ASP A 246 -9.48 -6.03 6.81
N ASN A 247 -9.77 -4.74 6.61
CA ASN A 247 -10.21 -3.83 7.65
C ASN A 247 -11.65 -3.43 7.37
N LYS A 248 -12.51 -3.63 8.35
CA LYS A 248 -13.90 -3.20 8.29
C LYS A 248 -14.28 -2.46 9.55
N ALA A 249 -14.61 -1.19 9.40
CA ALA A 249 -15.11 -0.35 10.48
C ALA A 249 -16.58 0.01 10.22
N VAL A 250 -17.40 -0.11 11.25
CA VAL A 250 -18.81 0.27 11.19
C VAL A 250 -19.12 1.15 12.39
N ALA A 251 -19.57 2.36 12.12
CA ALA A 251 -20.09 3.28 13.13
C ALA A 251 -21.56 3.53 12.86
N GLY A 252 -22.42 3.47 13.86
CA GLY A 252 -23.86 3.64 13.65
C GLY A 252 -24.63 3.92 14.92
N VAL A 253 -25.87 4.36 14.76
CA VAL A 253 -26.79 4.59 15.89
C VAL A 253 -27.16 3.26 16.51
N PRO A 254 -26.92 3.05 17.82
CA PRO A 254 -27.26 1.81 18.50
C PRO A 254 -28.73 1.42 18.30
N GLY A 255 -28.99 0.17 17.92
CA GLY A 255 -30.31 -0.33 17.63
C GLY A 255 -30.78 -0.07 16.19
N LEU A 256 -30.62 1.12 15.65
CA LEU A 256 -31.12 1.49 14.32
C LEU A 256 -30.25 0.93 13.19
N TYR A 257 -28.93 0.89 13.37
CA TYR A 257 -28.02 0.40 12.32
C TYR A 257 -28.16 -1.11 12.02
N LYS A 258 -28.85 -1.87 12.90
CA LYS A 258 -29.09 -3.32 12.74
C LYS A 258 -30.40 -3.65 12.07
N ILE A 259 -31.25 -2.66 11.77
CA ILE A 259 -32.56 -2.89 11.14
C ILE A 259 -32.33 -3.41 9.71
N PRO A 260 -32.92 -4.54 9.34
CA PRO A 260 -32.84 -5.03 7.96
C PRO A 260 -33.49 -4.03 6.99
N LEU A 261 -32.96 -3.87 5.79
CA LEU A 261 -33.35 -2.94 4.72
C LEU A 261 -33.05 -1.44 5.00
N PHE A 262 -33.19 -0.94 6.20
CA PHE A 262 -33.03 0.49 6.52
C PHE A 262 -31.80 0.81 7.36
N GLY A 263 -31.13 -0.19 7.95
CA GLY A 263 -30.01 0.03 8.85
C GLY A 263 -28.80 0.75 8.21
N TRP A 264 -28.64 0.68 6.89
CA TRP A 264 -27.58 1.38 6.18
C TRP A 264 -27.73 2.91 6.23
N LEU A 265 -28.95 3.42 6.43
CA LEU A 265 -29.24 4.86 6.58
C LEU A 265 -28.74 5.43 7.93
N PHE A 266 -28.41 4.59 8.89
CA PHE A 266 -28.01 4.99 10.25
C PHE A 266 -26.60 4.54 10.62
N LYS A 267 -25.76 4.27 9.59
CA LYS A 267 -24.38 3.87 9.77
C LYS A 267 -23.43 4.53 8.77
N ALA A 268 -22.18 4.62 9.17
CA ALA A 268 -21.06 4.72 8.26
C ALA A 268 -20.31 3.39 8.23
N GLU A 269 -19.86 2.99 7.07
CA GLU A 269 -19.09 1.77 6.83
C GLU A 269 -17.83 2.12 6.04
N ASP A 270 -16.69 1.70 6.54
CA ASP A 270 -15.39 1.81 5.88
C ASP A 270 -14.81 0.40 5.75
N GLU A 271 -14.68 -0.07 4.52
CA GLU A 271 -14.12 -1.37 4.18
C GLU A 271 -12.89 -1.15 3.31
N GLN A 272 -11.76 -1.62 3.77
CA GLN A 272 -10.49 -1.56 3.06
C GLN A 272 -9.89 -2.97 2.99
N LYS A 273 -9.64 -3.43 1.78
CA LYS A 273 -8.93 -4.69 1.50
C LYS A 273 -7.64 -4.38 0.81
N LEU A 274 -6.56 -4.89 1.34
CA LEU A 274 -5.22 -4.78 0.78
C LEU A 274 -4.70 -6.20 0.55
N LYS A 275 -4.48 -6.56 -0.71
CA LYS A 275 -3.86 -7.83 -1.10
C LYS A 275 -2.50 -7.55 -1.70
N ARG A 276 -1.53 -8.32 -1.31
CA ARG A 276 -0.18 -8.31 -1.89
C ARG A 276 0.27 -9.74 -2.14
N GLU A 277 0.74 -9.99 -3.34
CA GLU A 277 1.25 -11.27 -3.76
C GLU A 277 2.63 -11.10 -4.36
N ILE A 278 3.55 -11.97 -3.98
CA ILE A 278 4.90 -12.04 -4.53
C ILE A 278 5.12 -13.48 -4.97
N LEU A 279 5.47 -13.68 -6.23
CA LEU A 279 5.84 -14.97 -6.80
C LEU A 279 7.23 -14.89 -7.42
N ILE A 280 8.04 -15.91 -7.18
CA ILE A 280 9.39 -15.98 -7.68
C ILE A 280 9.53 -17.24 -8.54
N PHE A 281 9.82 -17.02 -9.82
CA PHE A 281 10.04 -18.04 -10.82
C PHE A 281 11.51 -18.12 -11.15
N ILE A 282 11.97 -19.30 -11.59
CA ILE A 282 13.32 -19.49 -12.10
C ILE A 282 13.31 -20.39 -13.32
N THR A 283 14.17 -20.03 -14.29
CA THR A 283 14.33 -20.74 -15.56
C THR A 283 15.81 -20.87 -15.87
N PRO A 284 16.41 -22.05 -15.67
CA PRO A 284 17.77 -22.31 -16.11
C PRO A 284 17.79 -22.76 -17.58
N ARG A 285 18.84 -22.39 -18.30
CA ARG A 285 19.11 -22.86 -19.67
C ARG A 285 20.58 -23.14 -19.87
N VAL A 286 20.90 -24.32 -20.40
CA VAL A 286 22.25 -24.63 -20.85
C VAL A 286 22.51 -23.89 -22.18
N VAL A 287 23.58 -23.12 -22.23
CA VAL A 287 23.98 -22.38 -23.44
C VAL A 287 24.78 -23.33 -24.32
N PRO A 288 24.35 -23.62 -25.59
CA PRO A 288 25.09 -24.47 -26.50
C PRO A 288 26.38 -23.77 -26.94
N ASP A 289 27.47 -24.56 -27.08
CA ASP A 289 28.82 -24.07 -27.41
C ASP A 289 28.90 -23.23 -28.70
N THR A 290 27.94 -23.38 -29.62
CA THR A 290 27.89 -22.64 -30.88
C THR A 290 27.61 -21.13 -30.73
N GLN A 291 27.05 -20.69 -29.63
CA GLN A 291 26.74 -19.26 -29.41
C GLN A 291 27.90 -18.48 -28.77
N VAL A 292 28.90 -19.17 -28.22
CA VAL A 292 30.06 -18.51 -27.60
C VAL A 292 31.01 -17.95 -28.69
N ALA A 293 31.01 -18.55 -29.88
CA ALA A 293 31.89 -18.14 -30.99
C ALA A 293 31.39 -16.91 -31.79
N GLN A 294 30.14 -16.45 -31.61
CA GLN A 294 29.57 -15.32 -32.37
C GLN A 294 29.64 -13.96 -31.62
N ASN A 295 30.04 -13.94 -30.34
CA ASN A 295 30.14 -12.74 -29.52
C ASN A 295 31.57 -12.35 -29.13
N LEU A 296 32.57 -12.91 -29.75
CA LEU A 296 34.00 -12.54 -29.72
C LEU A 296 34.40 -11.89 -31.06
#